data_f5281dc28d58ad8571c686e821187be7
#
_entry.id   f5281dc28d58ad8571c686e821187be7
#
_cell.length_a   1.000
_cell.length_b   1.000
_cell.length_c   1.000
_cell.angle_alpha   90.00
_cell.angle_beta   90.00
_cell.angle_gamma   90.00
#
_symmetry.space_group_name_H-M   'P 1'
#
loop_
_entity.id
_entity.type
_entity.pdbx_description
1 polymer ?
#
loop_
_entity_poly.entity_id
_entity_poly.type
_entity_poly.pdbx_seq_one_letter_code
_entity_poly.pdbx_strand_id
1 'polypeptide(L)'
;MRAQASVVLDHHLAECGGAVAGTVRWHGNGRRQRVGVVLRYRTEGRGDVDTDVVAAVELGDADAGESRFRLDVPPLGPVTYNGRLLRLLWVVAVQIPANRSFLGTAATADLTVVPNGWLR
;
A
#
# COMPACT_ATOMS: atom_id res chain seq x y z
N MET A 1 14.09 -7.94 -17.69
CA MET A 1 14.45 -7.37 -16.40
C MET A 1 13.22 -6.79 -15.75
N ARG A 2 13.01 -7.05 -14.48
CA ARG A 2 11.84 -6.50 -13.77
C ARG A 2 12.10 -5.06 -13.36
N ALA A 3 11.05 -4.26 -13.38
CA ALA A 3 11.09 -2.93 -12.80
C ALA A 3 11.38 -3.05 -11.30
N GLN A 4 12.17 -2.12 -10.79
CA GLN A 4 12.49 -2.03 -9.37
C GLN A 4 11.84 -0.79 -8.77
N ALA A 5 11.40 -0.91 -7.54
CA ALA A 5 10.78 0.19 -6.85
C ALA A 5 11.11 0.13 -5.36
N SER A 6 11.00 1.27 -4.72
CA SER A 6 11.02 1.37 -3.28
C SER A 6 9.91 2.31 -2.83
N VAL A 7 9.37 2.07 -1.66
CA VAL A 7 8.37 2.93 -1.04
C VAL A 7 8.79 3.23 0.38
N VAL A 8 8.77 4.52 0.73
CA VAL A 8 9.09 4.99 2.07
C VAL A 8 7.91 5.78 2.57
N LEU A 9 7.30 5.33 3.66
CA LEU A 9 6.20 6.02 4.29
C LEU A 9 6.71 7.12 5.20
N ASP A 10 6.01 8.26 5.24
CA ASP A 10 6.33 9.34 6.18
C ASP A 10 6.13 8.86 7.63
N HIS A 11 5.07 8.08 7.85
CA HIS A 11 4.77 7.46 9.14
C HIS A 11 4.22 6.06 8.89
N HIS A 12 4.60 5.11 9.73
CA HIS A 12 4.11 3.73 9.64
C HIS A 12 2.84 3.51 10.46
N LEU A 13 2.20 4.57 10.91
CA LEU A 13 1.01 4.55 11.74
C LEU A 13 0.01 5.56 11.20
N ALA A 14 -1.25 5.15 11.04
CA ALA A 14 -2.32 6.01 10.56
C ALA A 14 -3.61 5.70 11.32
N GLU A 15 -4.46 6.70 11.48
CA GLU A 15 -5.78 6.53 12.06
C GLU A 15 -6.81 6.22 10.98
N CYS A 16 -7.86 5.50 11.34
CA CYS A 16 -9.06 5.40 10.51
C CYS A 16 -9.58 6.79 10.21
N GLY A 17 -9.89 7.08 8.96
CA GLY A 17 -10.32 8.42 8.53
C GLY A 17 -9.18 9.38 8.25
N GLY A 18 -7.96 9.00 8.56
CA GLY A 18 -6.77 9.78 8.22
C GLY A 18 -6.21 9.42 6.87
N ALA A 19 -4.91 9.55 6.71
CA ALA A 19 -4.24 9.25 5.46
C ALA A 19 -2.86 8.69 5.71
N VAL A 20 -2.37 7.92 4.73
CA VAL A 20 -0.97 7.51 4.66
C VAL A 20 -0.33 8.23 3.49
N ALA A 21 0.87 8.72 3.69
CA ALA A 21 1.63 9.43 2.66
C ALA A 21 3.07 8.93 2.66
N GLY A 22 3.73 9.12 1.53
CA GLY A 22 5.11 8.70 1.40
C GLY A 22 5.67 9.05 0.04
N THR A 23 6.79 8.42 -0.28
CA THR A 23 7.52 8.62 -1.53
C THR A 23 7.77 7.28 -2.18
N VAL A 24 7.52 7.21 -3.48
CA VAL A 24 7.85 6.06 -4.30
C VAL A 24 8.94 6.45 -5.27
N ARG A 25 9.95 5.61 -5.36
CA ARG A 25 10.97 5.68 -6.41
C ARG A 25 10.89 4.42 -7.24
N TRP A 26 11.02 4.56 -8.54
CA TRP A 26 11.02 3.40 -9.43
C TRP A 26 12.08 3.55 -10.50
N HIS A 27 12.53 2.40 -10.95
CA HIS A 27 13.52 2.28 -11.98
C HIS A 27 13.09 1.14 -12.90
N GLY A 28 12.82 1.46 -14.12
CA GLY A 28 12.30 0.49 -15.07
C GLY A 28 13.38 -0.25 -15.83
N ASN A 29 12.96 -0.87 -16.90
CA ASN A 29 13.81 -1.72 -17.75
C ASN A 29 13.96 -1.16 -19.16
N GLY A 30 13.91 0.17 -19.30
CA GLY A 30 14.01 0.85 -20.59
C GLY A 30 12.66 1.09 -21.26
N ARG A 31 11.57 0.75 -20.59
CA ARG A 31 10.21 0.96 -21.09
C ARG A 31 9.43 1.86 -20.17
N ARG A 32 8.57 2.70 -20.75
CA ARG A 32 7.63 3.46 -19.96
C ARG A 32 6.57 2.50 -19.42
N GLN A 33 6.30 2.60 -18.13
CA GLN A 33 5.29 1.78 -17.48
C GLN A 33 4.47 2.65 -16.55
N ARG A 34 3.19 2.33 -16.44
CA ARG A 34 2.30 3.00 -15.50
C ARG A 34 2.65 2.51 -14.09
N VAL A 35 2.85 3.48 -13.20
CA VAL A 35 3.20 3.22 -11.81
C VAL A 35 2.05 3.62 -10.93
N GLY A 36 1.61 2.72 -10.08
CA GLY A 36 0.53 2.97 -9.15
C GLY A 36 0.91 2.57 -7.73
N VAL A 37 0.16 3.11 -6.79
CA VAL A 37 0.28 2.76 -5.39
C VAL A 37 -1.12 2.44 -4.86
N VAL A 38 -1.22 1.37 -4.08
CA VAL A 38 -2.49 0.95 -3.49
C VAL A 38 -2.33 0.80 -1.99
N LEU A 39 -3.43 1.03 -1.27
CA LEU A 39 -3.57 0.70 0.13
C LEU A 39 -4.49 -0.52 0.22
N ARG A 40 -3.99 -1.58 0.84
CA ARG A 40 -4.75 -2.81 0.97
C ARG A 40 -4.54 -3.43 2.34
N TYR A 41 -5.49 -4.25 2.76
CA TYR A 41 -5.31 -5.08 3.93
C TYR A 41 -5.54 -6.53 3.57
N ARG A 42 -4.99 -7.39 4.40
CA ARG A 42 -5.09 -8.83 4.27
C ARG A 42 -5.56 -9.41 5.59
N THR A 43 -6.55 -10.28 5.52
CA THR A 43 -6.99 -11.07 6.67
C THR A 43 -6.48 -12.49 6.51
N GLU A 44 -5.93 -13.04 7.59
CA GLU A 44 -5.45 -14.40 7.65
C GLU A 44 -6.08 -15.09 8.85
N GLY A 45 -6.68 -16.25 8.64
CA GLY A 45 -7.23 -17.04 9.72
C GLY A 45 -7.64 -18.41 9.22
N ARG A 46 -7.32 -19.44 9.97
CA ARG A 46 -7.70 -20.83 9.72
C ARG A 46 -7.42 -21.32 8.28
N GLY A 47 -6.28 -20.90 7.73
CA GLY A 47 -5.88 -21.30 6.39
C GLY A 47 -6.42 -20.42 5.26
N ASP A 48 -7.32 -19.50 5.55
CA ASP A 48 -7.85 -18.58 4.57
C ASP A 48 -7.09 -17.27 4.55
N VAL A 49 -6.88 -16.72 3.36
CA VAL A 49 -6.26 -15.41 3.17
C VAL A 49 -7.12 -14.61 2.21
N ASP A 50 -7.65 -13.49 2.68
CA ASP A 50 -8.39 -12.54 1.86
C ASP A 50 -7.64 -11.23 1.79
N THR A 51 -7.65 -10.61 0.62
CA THR A 51 -7.00 -9.31 0.40
C THR A 51 -8.01 -8.35 -0.22
N ASP A 52 -8.03 -7.12 0.28
CA ASP A 52 -8.95 -6.10 -0.20
C ASP A 52 -8.20 -4.79 -0.41
N VAL A 53 -8.35 -4.22 -1.61
CA VAL A 53 -7.78 -2.92 -1.98
C VAL A 53 -8.81 -1.85 -1.69
N VAL A 54 -8.45 -0.88 -0.87
CA VAL A 54 -9.40 0.15 -0.42
C VAL A 54 -9.10 1.52 -1.00
N ALA A 55 -7.91 1.76 -1.52
CA ALA A 55 -7.54 3.02 -2.13
C ALA A 55 -6.42 2.78 -3.14
N ALA A 56 -6.39 3.59 -4.19
CA ALA A 56 -5.38 3.49 -5.22
C ALA A 56 -5.15 4.85 -5.86
N VAL A 57 -3.91 5.11 -6.27
CA VAL A 57 -3.56 6.30 -7.03
C VAL A 57 -2.50 5.93 -8.06
N GLU A 58 -2.59 6.57 -9.23
CA GLU A 58 -1.61 6.40 -10.29
C GLU A 58 -0.62 7.55 -10.22
N LEU A 59 0.69 7.23 -10.19
CA LEU A 59 1.74 8.22 -9.97
C LEU A 59 2.34 8.75 -11.26
N GLY A 60 2.33 7.95 -12.32
CA GLY A 60 2.93 8.40 -13.55
C GLY A 60 3.15 7.29 -14.55
N ASP A 61 3.68 7.70 -15.69
CA ASP A 61 3.96 6.84 -16.83
C ASP A 61 5.36 7.18 -17.31
N ALA A 62 6.36 6.53 -16.72
CA ALA A 62 7.76 6.78 -17.04
C ALA A 62 8.59 5.54 -16.78
N ASP A 63 9.77 5.48 -17.41
CA ASP A 63 10.72 4.39 -17.18
C ASP A 63 11.32 4.47 -15.77
N ALA A 64 11.62 5.66 -15.29
CA ALA A 64 12.16 5.89 -13.97
C ALA A 64 11.62 7.19 -13.39
N GLY A 65 11.51 7.27 -12.08
CA GLY A 65 11.02 8.48 -11.46
C GLY A 65 10.91 8.38 -9.95
N GLU A 66 10.41 9.46 -9.39
CA GLU A 66 10.12 9.59 -7.97
C GLU A 66 8.87 10.43 -7.82
N SER A 67 7.98 10.04 -6.94
CA SER A 67 6.74 10.76 -6.71
C SER A 67 6.27 10.62 -5.27
N ARG A 68 5.68 11.70 -4.76
CA ARG A 68 4.93 11.67 -3.52
C ARG A 68 3.56 11.08 -3.78
N PHE A 69 3.00 10.44 -2.76
CA PHE A 69 1.62 9.94 -2.82
C PHE A 69 0.92 10.17 -1.50
N ARG A 70 -0.41 10.15 -1.55
CA ARG A 70 -1.27 10.15 -0.38
C ARG A 70 -2.47 9.27 -0.67
N LEU A 71 -2.83 8.42 0.29
CA LEU A 71 -3.99 7.55 0.20
C LEU A 71 -4.84 7.72 1.47
N ASP A 72 -6.13 7.85 1.31
CA ASP A 72 -7.04 7.97 2.43
C ASP A 72 -7.29 6.61 3.07
N VAL A 73 -7.30 6.58 4.40
CA VAL A 73 -7.62 5.39 5.18
C VAL A 73 -9.12 5.41 5.48
N PRO A 74 -9.85 4.31 5.20
CA PRO A 74 -11.29 4.29 5.44
C PRO A 74 -11.65 4.66 6.88
N PRO A 75 -12.69 5.49 7.09
CA PRO A 75 -13.03 5.96 8.43
C PRO A 75 -13.60 4.90 9.35
N LEU A 76 -14.19 3.85 8.79
CA LEU A 76 -14.80 2.78 9.57
C LEU A 76 -13.91 1.57 9.77
N GLY A 77 -12.64 1.70 9.41
CA GLY A 77 -11.69 0.61 9.59
C GLY A 77 -11.67 -0.33 8.40
N PRO A 78 -11.15 -1.55 8.56
CA PRO A 78 -10.73 -2.17 9.82
C PRO A 78 -9.40 -1.64 10.34
N VAL A 79 -9.09 -1.95 11.59
CA VAL A 79 -7.79 -1.62 12.20
C VAL A 79 -6.84 -2.81 12.11
N THR A 80 -5.56 -2.53 12.24
CA THR A 80 -4.54 -3.58 12.30
C THR A 80 -4.78 -4.47 13.51
N TYR A 81 -4.71 -5.76 13.30
CA TYR A 81 -4.86 -6.75 14.35
C TYR A 81 -3.89 -7.90 14.09
N ASN A 82 -3.11 -8.23 15.09
CA ASN A 82 -2.13 -9.31 14.96
C ASN A 82 -2.34 -10.30 16.12
N GLY A 83 -3.39 -11.08 16.01
CA GLY A 83 -3.76 -12.07 16.99
C GLY A 83 -3.23 -13.45 16.66
N ARG A 84 -3.51 -14.38 17.53
CA ARG A 84 -3.02 -15.75 17.44
C ARG A 84 -3.78 -16.56 16.40
N LEU A 85 -5.10 -16.36 16.31
CA LEU A 85 -5.98 -17.11 15.40
C LEU A 85 -6.41 -16.31 14.19
N LEU A 86 -6.29 -14.98 14.27
CA LEU A 86 -6.70 -14.07 13.21
C LEU A 86 -5.71 -12.92 13.14
N ARG A 87 -5.32 -12.58 11.93
CA ARG A 87 -4.45 -11.43 11.68
C ARG A 87 -5.08 -10.55 10.62
N LEU A 88 -5.00 -9.25 10.82
CA LEU A 88 -5.41 -8.26 9.83
C LEU A 88 -4.27 -7.27 9.66
N LEU A 89 -3.67 -7.28 8.48
CA LEU A 89 -2.43 -6.56 8.19
C LEU A 89 -2.65 -5.58 7.04
N TRP A 90 -2.20 -4.35 7.23
CA TRP A 90 -2.28 -3.31 6.23
C TRP A 90 -0.94 -3.13 5.53
N VAL A 91 -0.99 -2.88 4.23
CA VAL A 91 0.19 -2.72 3.38
C VAL A 91 -0.06 -1.61 2.38
N VAL A 92 0.96 -0.80 2.14
CA VAL A 92 1.05 0.08 0.98
C VAL A 92 1.90 -0.63 -0.06
N ALA A 93 1.36 -0.83 -1.25
CA ALA A 93 2.04 -1.59 -2.30
C ALA A 93 2.21 -0.75 -3.56
N VAL A 94 3.40 -0.80 -4.14
CA VAL A 94 3.70 -0.19 -5.43
C VAL A 94 3.48 -1.23 -6.51
N GLN A 95 2.70 -0.90 -7.52
CA GLN A 95 2.40 -1.78 -8.63
C GLN A 95 2.97 -1.23 -9.93
N ILE A 96 3.74 -2.03 -10.63
CA ILE A 96 4.31 -1.73 -11.93
C ILE A 96 4.15 -2.98 -12.81
N PRO A 97 3.33 -2.93 -13.86
CA PRO A 97 2.47 -1.82 -14.27
C PRO A 97 1.31 -1.61 -13.29
N ALA A 98 0.78 -0.39 -13.27
CA ALA A 98 -0.34 -0.04 -12.42
C ALA A 98 -1.60 -0.76 -12.90
N ASN A 99 -2.00 -1.78 -12.18
CA ASN A 99 -3.23 -2.53 -12.43
C ASN A 99 -3.73 -3.08 -11.09
N ARG A 100 -4.89 -3.71 -11.11
CA ARG A 100 -5.48 -4.29 -9.90
C ARG A 100 -4.96 -5.67 -9.55
N SER A 101 -4.04 -6.20 -10.36
CA SER A 101 -3.45 -7.50 -10.13
C SER A 101 -2.31 -7.42 -9.13
N PHE A 102 -2.25 -8.37 -8.21
CA PHE A 102 -1.15 -8.45 -7.26
C PHE A 102 0.14 -8.95 -7.90
N LEU A 103 0.08 -9.44 -9.14
CA LEU A 103 1.25 -9.95 -9.84
C LEU A 103 2.25 -8.85 -10.21
N GLY A 104 1.79 -7.59 -10.25
CA GLY A 104 2.64 -6.45 -10.56
C GLY A 104 3.24 -5.76 -9.35
N THR A 105 3.17 -6.36 -8.15
CA THR A 105 3.69 -5.73 -6.94
C THR A 105 5.21 -5.67 -6.99
N ALA A 106 5.75 -4.46 -6.95
CA ALA A 106 7.19 -4.20 -7.05
C ALA A 106 7.81 -3.86 -5.69
N ALA A 107 7.04 -3.31 -4.77
CA ALA A 107 7.51 -2.95 -3.43
C ALA A 107 6.33 -2.86 -2.48
N THR A 108 6.58 -3.09 -1.19
CA THR A 108 5.56 -2.96 -0.15
C THR A 108 6.14 -2.28 1.08
N ALA A 109 5.27 -1.64 1.86
CA ALA A 109 5.61 -1.13 3.18
C ALA A 109 4.46 -1.43 4.13
N ASP A 110 4.80 -1.91 5.31
CA ASP A 110 3.81 -2.22 6.33
C ASP A 110 3.26 -0.95 6.96
N LEU A 111 1.96 -0.95 7.26
CA LEU A 111 1.27 0.15 7.90
C LEU A 111 0.47 -0.38 9.08
N THR A 112 0.52 0.32 10.19
CA THR A 112 -0.35 0.05 11.33
C THR A 112 -1.51 1.04 11.29
N VAL A 113 -2.74 0.53 11.28
CA VAL A 113 -3.96 1.34 11.28
C VAL A 113 -4.62 1.22 12.65
N VAL A 114 -4.87 2.35 13.28
CA VAL A 114 -5.46 2.44 14.61
C VAL A 114 -6.79 3.17 14.57
N PRO A 115 -7.63 3.03 15.61
CA PRO A 115 -8.92 3.73 15.63
C PRO A 115 -8.77 5.24 15.59
N ASN A 116 -9.80 5.92 15.09
CA ASN A 116 -9.86 7.37 15.08
C ASN A 116 -9.74 7.91 16.50
N GLY A 117 -8.89 8.90 16.68
CA GLY A 117 -8.67 9.51 17.99
C GLY A 117 -7.60 8.83 18.84
N TRP A 118 -7.07 7.71 18.39
CA TRP A 118 -6.07 6.94 19.13
C TRP A 118 -4.79 7.72 19.39
N LEU A 119 -4.39 8.56 18.42
CA LEU A 119 -3.13 9.32 18.49
C LEU A 119 -3.25 10.67 19.21
N ARG A 120 -4.38 11.00 19.75
CA ARG A 120 -4.60 12.28 20.46
C ARG A 120 -4.22 12.19 21.93
#